data_0c4a4bbf7c3bb900a1d4dedad368c696
#
_entry.id   0c4a4bbf7c3bb900a1d4dedad368c696
#
_cell.length_a   1.000
_cell.length_b   1.000
_cell.length_c   1.000
_cell.angle_alpha   90.00
_cell.angle_beta   90.00
_cell.angle_gamma   90.00
#
_symmetry.space_group_name_H-M   'P 1'
#
loop_
_entity.id
_entity.type
_entity.pdbx_description
1 polymer ?
#
loop_
_entity_poly.entity_id
_entity_poly.type
_entity_poly.pdbx_seq_one_letter_code
_entity_poly.pdbx_strand_id
1 'polypeptide(L)'
;MKRLLREKIPAWFLCTIFFGLAIHAPLTVWVGAHWPDYALFVKAWKEVLLLIVLLLVVIDVTLCRQWQRWLSDRIIQLALAFALWHGVVALLVPTSGLALLSGLLIDLRFVALGVATYVFVSNYPQYRRWLLRMLGAGAVIVIGFAAAQLVLPRDVLVPLGYGPTTIEPYQTVDSNSTYVRINSTLRGPNPLGAYASTVLTLIVAYGALQWRRISHMRRWALGGMALLAALAVWQSYSRSALLAVAVGVGIVAIVRSWQSQASRRVVLWGAGAVLGCGVIVGSIGYAMDPHFIDNVILHNDPTHGPAQTSDSDRITSLQAGLTRALQQPLGTGVGSTGSASLLGNGQSLIIENHYLFVAHEIGWIGLLLLVALTTGILVKLWHRRSYWLAFGSFAGGIGLTVIGLFLPVFVDDTVSMLWWGLAALAITEDGL
;
A
#
# COMPACT_ATOMS: atom_id res chain seq x y z
N MET A 1 -21.38 -16.47 24.75
CA MET A 1 -21.81 -15.53 23.71
C MET A 1 -21.05 -14.19 23.73
N LYS A 2 -20.95 -13.47 24.87
CA LYS A 2 -20.22 -12.15 24.95
C LYS A 2 -18.78 -12.20 24.44
N ARG A 3 -17.98 -13.19 24.88
CA ARG A 3 -16.58 -13.33 24.43
C ARG A 3 -16.46 -13.66 22.94
N LEU A 4 -17.37 -14.40 22.38
CA LEU A 4 -17.38 -14.72 20.93
C LEU A 4 -17.54 -13.47 20.08
N LEU A 5 -18.55 -12.64 20.38
CA LEU A 5 -18.85 -11.41 19.62
C LEU A 5 -17.81 -10.32 19.80
N ARG A 6 -17.21 -10.18 21.00
CA ARG A 6 -16.30 -9.09 21.32
C ARG A 6 -14.85 -9.36 20.92
N GLU A 7 -14.42 -10.63 20.98
CA GLU A 7 -13.02 -11.01 20.77
C GLU A 7 -12.83 -11.85 19.52
N LYS A 8 -13.53 -13.02 19.42
CA LYS A 8 -13.20 -14.03 18.39
C LYS A 8 -13.66 -13.62 17.00
N ILE A 9 -14.89 -13.12 16.86
CA ILE A 9 -15.43 -12.74 15.55
C ILE A 9 -14.64 -11.59 14.93
N PRO A 10 -14.39 -10.46 15.63
CA PRO A 10 -13.54 -9.40 15.09
C PRO A 10 -12.13 -9.90 14.73
N ALA A 11 -11.52 -10.76 15.58
CA ALA A 11 -10.21 -11.34 15.30
C ALA A 11 -10.21 -12.17 14.01
N TRP A 12 -11.21 -13.03 13.82
CA TRP A 12 -11.32 -13.85 12.62
C TRP A 12 -11.54 -13.01 11.36
N PHE A 13 -12.41 -12.01 11.42
CA PHE A 13 -12.66 -11.13 10.28
C PHE A 13 -11.42 -10.30 9.93
N LEU A 14 -10.71 -9.74 10.92
CA LEU A 14 -9.44 -9.07 10.67
C LEU A 14 -8.38 -10.02 10.09
N CYS A 15 -8.28 -11.26 10.60
CA CYS A 15 -7.41 -12.27 10.03
C CYS A 15 -7.77 -12.58 8.57
N THR A 16 -9.06 -12.73 8.27
CA THR A 16 -9.56 -12.98 6.92
C THR A 16 -9.26 -11.81 5.99
N ILE A 17 -9.47 -10.57 6.45
CA ILE A 17 -9.12 -9.37 5.67
C ILE A 17 -7.63 -9.36 5.39
N PHE A 18 -6.77 -9.46 6.40
CA PHE A 18 -5.31 -9.35 6.25
C PHE A 18 -4.71 -10.45 5.36
N PHE A 19 -5.18 -11.67 5.47
CA PHE A 19 -4.76 -12.75 4.58
C PHE A 19 -5.34 -12.58 3.18
N GLY A 20 -6.63 -12.26 3.10
CA GLY A 20 -7.37 -12.14 1.86
C GLY A 20 -6.91 -10.99 0.95
N LEU A 21 -6.25 -9.95 1.50
CA LEU A 21 -5.63 -8.90 0.68
C LEU A 21 -4.67 -9.48 -0.36
N ALA A 22 -3.93 -10.54 -0.01
CA ALA A 22 -2.96 -11.17 -0.90
C ALA A 22 -3.60 -11.90 -2.10
N ILE A 23 -4.85 -12.31 -1.99
CA ILE A 23 -5.57 -13.08 -3.02
C ILE A 23 -6.79 -12.34 -3.56
N HIS A 24 -6.98 -11.07 -3.16
CA HIS A 24 -8.16 -10.29 -3.51
C HIS A 24 -8.32 -10.13 -5.03
N ALA A 25 -7.28 -9.72 -5.74
CA ALA A 25 -7.38 -9.48 -7.18
C ALA A 25 -7.65 -10.77 -7.97
N PRO A 26 -6.90 -11.88 -7.78
CA PRO A 26 -7.23 -13.15 -8.44
C PRO A 26 -8.66 -13.63 -8.14
N LEU A 27 -9.10 -13.53 -6.89
CA LEU A 27 -10.43 -13.93 -6.49
C LEU A 27 -11.51 -13.11 -7.21
N THR A 28 -11.34 -11.78 -7.24
CA THR A 28 -12.32 -10.89 -7.88
C THR A 28 -12.35 -11.04 -9.39
N VAL A 29 -11.21 -11.28 -10.03
CA VAL A 29 -11.14 -11.56 -11.48
C VAL A 29 -11.79 -12.89 -11.79
N TRP A 30 -11.45 -13.94 -11.05
CA TRP A 30 -11.99 -15.27 -11.28
C TRP A 30 -13.52 -15.33 -11.12
N VAL A 31 -14.05 -14.77 -10.02
CA VAL A 31 -15.51 -14.72 -9.83
C VAL A 31 -16.17 -13.81 -10.86
N GLY A 32 -15.58 -12.65 -11.17
CA GLY A 32 -16.13 -11.75 -12.19
C GLY A 32 -16.21 -12.35 -13.59
N ALA A 33 -15.26 -13.23 -13.94
CA ALA A 33 -15.24 -13.92 -15.22
C ALA A 33 -16.25 -15.08 -15.30
N HIS A 34 -16.46 -15.82 -14.19
CA HIS A 34 -17.33 -17.01 -14.19
C HIS A 34 -18.75 -16.72 -13.69
N TRP A 35 -18.92 -15.75 -12.81
CA TRP A 35 -20.20 -15.34 -12.21
C TRP A 35 -20.32 -13.82 -12.15
N PRO A 36 -20.60 -13.15 -13.28
CA PRO A 36 -20.63 -11.67 -13.37
C PRO A 36 -21.60 -11.02 -12.38
N ASP A 37 -22.72 -11.65 -12.08
CA ASP A 37 -23.75 -11.15 -11.16
C ASP A 37 -23.22 -11.01 -9.72
N TYR A 38 -22.24 -11.80 -9.33
CA TYR A 38 -21.61 -11.75 -8.00
C TYR A 38 -20.34 -10.89 -7.96
N ALA A 39 -19.89 -10.34 -9.07
CA ALA A 39 -18.64 -9.61 -9.18
C ALA A 39 -18.55 -8.43 -8.20
N LEU A 40 -19.66 -7.69 -8.01
CA LEU A 40 -19.69 -6.55 -7.09
C LEU A 40 -19.56 -7.00 -5.63
N PHE A 41 -20.26 -8.07 -5.24
CA PHE A 41 -20.17 -8.62 -3.88
C PHE A 41 -18.75 -9.09 -3.56
N VAL A 42 -18.12 -9.76 -4.52
CA VAL A 42 -16.76 -10.26 -4.32
C VAL A 42 -15.72 -9.11 -4.37
N LYS A 43 -15.99 -8.02 -5.06
CA LYS A 43 -15.15 -6.82 -4.95
C LYS A 43 -15.26 -6.16 -3.57
N ALA A 44 -16.43 -6.21 -2.93
CA ALA A 44 -16.72 -5.53 -1.67
C ALA A 44 -16.62 -6.42 -0.41
N TRP A 45 -16.20 -7.69 -0.50
CA TRP A 45 -16.20 -8.61 0.64
C TRP A 45 -15.43 -8.08 1.85
N LYS A 46 -14.29 -7.45 1.63
CA LYS A 46 -13.43 -6.93 2.70
C LYS A 46 -14.02 -5.68 3.36
N GLU A 47 -14.68 -4.82 2.59
CA GLU A 47 -15.40 -3.65 3.07
C GLU A 47 -16.59 -4.07 3.94
N VAL A 48 -17.34 -5.10 3.53
CA VAL A 48 -18.44 -5.68 4.33
C VAL A 48 -17.93 -6.25 5.65
N LEU A 49 -16.86 -7.06 5.62
CA LEU A 49 -16.24 -7.58 6.84
C LEU A 49 -15.71 -6.45 7.73
N LEU A 50 -15.11 -5.43 7.14
CA LEU A 50 -14.60 -4.27 7.87
C LEU A 50 -15.71 -3.49 8.57
N LEU A 51 -16.84 -3.26 7.90
CA LEU A 51 -18.01 -2.61 8.50
C LEU A 51 -18.54 -3.41 9.70
N ILE A 52 -18.60 -4.75 9.59
CA ILE A 52 -18.99 -5.60 10.71
C ILE A 52 -17.98 -5.49 11.86
N VAL A 53 -16.67 -5.50 11.57
CA VAL A 53 -15.63 -5.34 12.59
C VAL A 53 -15.77 -3.98 13.28
N LEU A 54 -15.96 -2.89 12.53
CA LEU A 54 -16.17 -1.55 13.09
C LEU A 54 -17.39 -1.52 14.02
N LEU A 55 -18.49 -2.10 13.58
CA LEU A 55 -19.71 -2.19 14.40
C LEU A 55 -19.45 -2.94 15.71
N LEU A 56 -18.77 -4.10 15.63
CA LEU A 56 -18.44 -4.88 16.83
C LEU A 56 -17.45 -4.16 17.77
N VAL A 57 -16.49 -3.43 17.20
CA VAL A 57 -15.56 -2.58 17.99
C VAL A 57 -16.30 -1.44 18.67
N VAL A 58 -17.22 -0.75 17.99
CA VAL A 58 -18.06 0.31 18.56
C VAL A 58 -18.94 -0.25 19.69
N ILE A 59 -19.57 -1.40 19.48
CA ILE A 59 -20.35 -2.10 20.51
C ILE A 59 -19.46 -2.42 21.72
N ASP A 60 -18.24 -2.93 21.51
CA ASP A 60 -17.30 -3.26 22.58
C ASP A 60 -16.89 -2.02 23.40
N VAL A 61 -16.52 -0.94 22.72
CA VAL A 61 -16.18 0.35 23.34
C VAL A 61 -17.34 0.89 24.16
N THR A 62 -18.57 0.77 23.65
CA THR A 62 -19.80 1.21 24.33
C THR A 62 -20.07 0.38 25.59
N LEU A 63 -20.04 -0.95 25.46
CA LEU A 63 -20.28 -1.86 26.59
C LEU A 63 -19.22 -1.75 27.67
N CYS A 64 -17.98 -1.45 27.30
CA CYS A 64 -16.86 -1.24 28.24
C CYS A 64 -16.77 0.21 28.76
N ARG A 65 -17.63 1.11 28.29
CA ARG A 65 -17.61 2.54 28.64
C ARG A 65 -16.26 3.20 28.36
N GLN A 66 -15.60 2.85 27.26
CA GLN A 66 -14.26 3.35 26.93
C GLN A 66 -14.25 4.57 26.01
N TRP A 67 -15.39 5.22 25.77
CA TRP A 67 -15.51 6.36 24.87
C TRP A 67 -14.55 7.50 25.21
N GLN A 68 -14.45 7.85 26.50
CA GLN A 68 -13.56 8.93 26.92
C GLN A 68 -12.09 8.64 26.58
N ARG A 69 -11.63 7.39 26.75
CA ARG A 69 -10.29 6.94 26.37
C ARG A 69 -10.02 7.15 24.88
N TRP A 70 -10.94 6.68 24.03
CA TRP A 70 -10.76 6.69 22.59
C TRP A 70 -10.96 8.08 21.99
N LEU A 71 -11.94 8.84 22.46
CA LEU A 71 -12.15 10.21 22.00
C LEU A 71 -11.04 11.18 22.46
N SER A 72 -10.23 10.81 23.47
CA SER A 72 -9.03 11.56 23.86
C SER A 72 -7.78 11.20 23.06
N ASP A 73 -7.81 10.12 22.27
CA ASP A 73 -6.67 9.73 21.43
C ASP A 73 -6.61 10.57 20.16
N ARG A 74 -5.47 11.24 19.93
CA ARG A 74 -5.28 12.15 18.79
C ARG A 74 -5.43 11.48 17.43
N ILE A 75 -5.02 10.20 17.28
CA ILE A 75 -5.18 9.47 16.02
C ILE A 75 -6.66 9.24 15.75
N ILE A 76 -7.43 8.85 16.77
CA ILE A 76 -8.88 8.66 16.65
C ILE A 76 -9.57 9.98 16.33
N GLN A 77 -9.19 11.08 16.98
CA GLN A 77 -9.74 12.41 16.70
C GLN A 77 -9.49 12.82 15.24
N LEU A 78 -8.26 12.66 14.74
CA LEU A 78 -7.91 12.98 13.35
C LEU A 78 -8.62 12.07 12.35
N ALA A 79 -8.74 10.77 12.65
CA ALA A 79 -9.47 9.83 11.80
C ALA A 79 -10.97 10.16 11.73
N LEU A 80 -11.58 10.51 12.88
CA LEU A 80 -12.97 10.96 12.93
C LEU A 80 -13.15 12.29 12.19
N ALA A 81 -12.25 13.26 12.38
CA ALA A 81 -12.30 14.54 11.67
C ALA A 81 -12.20 14.34 10.15
N PHE A 82 -11.31 13.43 9.69
CA PHE A 82 -11.17 13.08 8.28
C PHE A 82 -12.45 12.44 7.74
N ALA A 83 -13.06 11.49 8.45
CA ALA A 83 -14.30 10.85 8.03
C ALA A 83 -15.49 11.82 8.05
N LEU A 84 -15.61 12.66 9.09
CA LEU A 84 -16.66 13.69 9.19
C LEU A 84 -16.53 14.70 8.06
N TRP A 85 -15.30 15.09 7.69
CA TRP A 85 -15.07 16.02 6.60
C TRP A 85 -15.53 15.45 5.23
N HIS A 86 -15.34 14.15 4.99
CA HIS A 86 -15.94 13.49 3.82
C HIS A 86 -17.47 13.62 3.82
N GLY A 87 -18.10 13.45 4.98
CA GLY A 87 -19.55 13.64 5.13
C GLY A 87 -19.98 15.09 4.84
N VAL A 88 -19.21 16.08 5.32
CA VAL A 88 -19.48 17.49 5.04
C VAL A 88 -19.36 17.80 3.55
N VAL A 89 -18.29 17.33 2.89
CA VAL A 89 -18.11 17.53 1.44
C VAL A 89 -19.20 16.82 0.66
N ALA A 90 -19.60 15.60 1.04
CA ALA A 90 -20.70 14.88 0.38
C ALA A 90 -22.03 15.63 0.43
N LEU A 91 -22.25 16.45 1.45
CA LEU A 91 -23.46 17.30 1.59
C LEU A 91 -23.33 18.62 0.81
N LEU A 92 -22.13 19.21 0.79
CA LEU A 92 -21.90 20.52 0.15
C LEU A 92 -21.67 20.42 -1.37
N VAL A 93 -21.03 19.34 -1.81
CA VAL A 93 -20.64 19.09 -3.22
C VAL A 93 -21.15 17.71 -3.63
N PRO A 94 -22.44 17.57 -3.93
CA PRO A 94 -23.05 16.28 -4.21
C PRO A 94 -22.52 15.66 -5.52
N THR A 95 -22.20 14.38 -5.49
CA THR A 95 -21.91 13.53 -6.64
C THR A 95 -23.03 12.51 -6.85
N SER A 96 -22.96 11.68 -7.91
CA SER A 96 -23.96 10.61 -8.08
C SER A 96 -23.90 9.62 -6.90
N GLY A 97 -25.05 9.05 -6.49
CA GLY A 97 -25.13 8.18 -5.31
C GLY A 97 -24.18 6.98 -5.36
N LEU A 98 -23.97 6.38 -6.55
CA LEU A 98 -23.03 5.25 -6.71
C LEU A 98 -21.57 5.72 -6.65
N ALA A 99 -21.23 6.85 -7.25
CA ALA A 99 -19.89 7.43 -7.17
C ALA A 99 -19.57 7.83 -5.72
N LEU A 100 -20.50 8.49 -5.03
CA LEU A 100 -20.36 8.87 -3.63
C LEU A 100 -20.09 7.65 -2.74
N LEU A 101 -20.93 6.62 -2.85
CA LEU A 101 -20.76 5.41 -2.05
C LEU A 101 -19.41 4.73 -2.31
N SER A 102 -19.03 4.62 -3.58
CA SER A 102 -17.75 4.02 -3.97
C SER A 102 -16.57 4.86 -3.52
N GLY A 103 -16.63 6.18 -3.65
CA GLY A 103 -15.61 7.12 -3.16
C GLY A 103 -15.42 7.00 -1.65
N LEU A 104 -16.51 7.07 -0.86
CA LEU A 104 -16.46 6.88 0.60
C LEU A 104 -15.82 5.55 1.00
N LEU A 105 -16.17 4.45 0.31
CA LEU A 105 -15.56 3.14 0.58
C LEU A 105 -14.08 3.12 0.22
N ILE A 106 -13.66 3.72 -0.88
CA ILE A 106 -12.26 3.76 -1.31
C ILE A 106 -11.42 4.62 -0.37
N ASP A 107 -11.89 5.80 -0.02
CA ASP A 107 -11.13 6.80 0.72
C ASP A 107 -11.05 6.52 2.21
N LEU A 108 -12.08 5.88 2.78
CA LEU A 108 -12.14 5.65 4.23
C LEU A 108 -11.72 4.24 4.65
N ARG A 109 -11.70 3.24 3.76
CA ARG A 109 -11.46 1.82 4.14
C ARG A 109 -10.14 1.59 4.86
N PHE A 110 -9.07 2.25 4.44
CA PHE A 110 -7.76 2.06 5.05
C PHE A 110 -7.67 2.73 6.42
N VAL A 111 -8.26 3.92 6.58
CA VAL A 111 -8.38 4.60 7.88
C VAL A 111 -9.25 3.77 8.82
N ALA A 112 -10.39 3.30 8.33
CA ALA A 112 -11.33 2.45 9.07
C ALA A 112 -10.67 1.15 9.55
N LEU A 113 -9.89 0.46 8.68
CA LEU A 113 -9.14 -0.74 9.06
C LEU A 113 -8.07 -0.43 10.10
N GLY A 114 -7.32 0.67 9.92
CA GLY A 114 -6.32 1.11 10.88
C GLY A 114 -6.91 1.37 12.25
N VAL A 115 -8.00 2.14 12.31
CA VAL A 115 -8.73 2.45 13.56
C VAL A 115 -9.30 1.18 14.19
N ALA A 116 -10.01 0.35 13.43
CA ALA A 116 -10.60 -0.89 13.93
C ALA A 116 -9.52 -1.83 14.52
N THR A 117 -8.41 -2.00 13.80
CA THR A 117 -7.28 -2.82 14.26
C THR A 117 -6.62 -2.22 15.50
N TYR A 118 -6.40 -0.90 15.53
CA TYR A 118 -5.79 -0.19 16.65
C TYR A 118 -6.61 -0.35 17.93
N VAL A 119 -7.91 -0.07 17.86
CA VAL A 119 -8.81 -0.19 19.01
C VAL A 119 -8.94 -1.65 19.45
N PHE A 120 -9.17 -2.55 18.50
CA PHE A 120 -9.32 -3.99 18.78
C PHE A 120 -8.09 -4.57 19.46
N VAL A 121 -6.88 -4.38 18.90
CA VAL A 121 -5.66 -4.97 19.46
C VAL A 121 -5.23 -4.29 20.76
N SER A 122 -5.55 -3.03 20.97
CA SER A 122 -5.34 -2.37 22.26
C SER A 122 -6.20 -2.97 23.38
N ASN A 123 -7.41 -3.43 23.05
CA ASN A 123 -8.29 -4.10 24.02
C ASN A 123 -7.97 -5.60 24.14
N TYR A 124 -7.47 -6.24 23.08
CA TYR A 124 -7.24 -7.69 22.98
C TYR A 124 -5.87 -8.01 22.41
N PRO A 125 -4.75 -7.70 23.11
CA PRO A 125 -3.38 -7.81 22.59
C PRO A 125 -2.97 -9.25 22.24
N GLN A 126 -3.64 -10.27 22.80
CA GLN A 126 -3.38 -11.68 22.50
C GLN A 126 -3.59 -12.03 21.02
N TYR A 127 -4.44 -11.30 20.28
CA TYR A 127 -4.69 -11.56 18.85
C TYR A 127 -3.65 -10.94 17.92
N ARG A 128 -2.81 -10.03 18.41
CA ARG A 128 -1.81 -9.32 17.60
C ARG A 128 -0.89 -10.25 16.82
N ARG A 129 -0.40 -11.32 17.48
CA ARG A 129 0.49 -12.32 16.83
C ARG A 129 -0.22 -13.05 15.68
N TRP A 130 -1.51 -13.29 15.79
CA TRP A 130 -2.30 -13.95 14.74
C TRP A 130 -2.45 -13.04 13.53
N LEU A 131 -2.79 -11.78 13.76
CA LEU A 131 -2.91 -10.77 12.70
C LEU A 131 -1.58 -10.57 11.95
N LEU A 132 -0.47 -10.49 12.68
CA LEU A 132 0.87 -10.42 12.08
C LEU A 132 1.22 -11.66 11.26
N ARG A 133 0.82 -12.84 11.71
CA ARG A 133 1.02 -14.09 10.94
C ARG A 133 0.22 -14.09 9.65
N MET A 134 -1.01 -13.57 9.66
CA MET A 134 -1.84 -13.48 8.45
C MET A 134 -1.26 -12.49 7.44
N LEU A 135 -0.80 -11.33 7.88
CA LEU A 135 -0.05 -10.40 7.03
C LEU A 135 1.24 -11.01 6.48
N GLY A 136 2.00 -11.72 7.32
CA GLY A 136 3.20 -12.42 6.90
C GLY A 136 2.93 -13.53 5.88
N ALA A 137 1.89 -14.33 6.09
CA ALA A 137 1.45 -15.35 5.13
C ALA A 137 1.03 -14.73 3.79
N GLY A 138 0.28 -13.63 3.82
CA GLY A 138 -0.05 -12.85 2.64
C GLY A 138 1.20 -12.34 1.91
N ALA A 139 2.19 -11.83 2.63
CA ALA A 139 3.45 -11.39 2.04
C ALA A 139 4.21 -12.53 1.36
N VAL A 140 4.22 -13.72 1.95
CA VAL A 140 4.83 -14.92 1.34
C VAL A 140 4.11 -15.28 0.04
N ILE A 141 2.77 -15.21 0.00
CA ILE A 141 2.00 -15.50 -1.23
C ILE A 141 2.33 -14.48 -2.31
N VAL A 142 2.24 -13.17 -2.01
CA VAL A 142 2.48 -12.11 -3.00
C VAL A 142 3.91 -12.18 -3.54
N ILE A 143 4.91 -12.24 -2.67
CA ILE A 143 6.31 -12.25 -3.11
C ILE A 143 6.69 -13.60 -3.75
N GLY A 144 6.16 -14.70 -3.22
CA GLY A 144 6.38 -16.04 -3.80
C GLY A 144 5.79 -16.18 -5.20
N PHE A 145 4.57 -15.68 -5.43
CA PHE A 145 3.96 -15.72 -6.75
C PHE A 145 4.63 -14.73 -7.72
N ALA A 146 5.10 -13.56 -7.24
CA ALA A 146 5.92 -12.67 -8.05
C ALA A 146 7.19 -13.38 -8.55
N ALA A 147 7.86 -14.14 -7.68
CA ALA A 147 9.02 -14.94 -8.08
C ALA A 147 8.64 -16.07 -9.06
N ALA A 148 7.50 -16.72 -8.85
CA ALA A 148 7.01 -17.74 -9.79
C ALA A 148 6.71 -17.17 -11.17
N GLN A 149 6.15 -15.96 -11.28
CA GLN A 149 5.89 -15.29 -12.56
C GLN A 149 7.15 -15.03 -13.40
N LEU A 150 8.36 -15.03 -12.82
CA LEU A 150 9.61 -14.88 -13.57
C LEU A 150 9.92 -16.10 -14.45
N VAL A 151 9.37 -17.25 -14.09
CA VAL A 151 9.64 -18.53 -14.79
C VAL A 151 8.39 -19.15 -15.42
N LEU A 152 7.20 -18.68 -15.03
CA LEU A 152 5.92 -19.14 -15.58
C LEU A 152 5.63 -18.47 -16.95
N PRO A 153 4.81 -19.09 -17.80
CA PRO A 153 4.32 -18.47 -19.02
C PRO A 153 3.59 -17.15 -18.72
N ARG A 154 3.69 -16.17 -19.63
CA ARG A 154 3.08 -14.84 -19.48
C ARG A 154 1.57 -14.88 -19.35
N ASP A 155 0.94 -15.88 -19.93
CA ASP A 155 -0.49 -16.13 -19.98
C ASP A 155 -1.02 -16.99 -18.82
N VAL A 156 -0.18 -17.31 -17.82
CA VAL A 156 -0.53 -18.18 -16.68
C VAL A 156 -1.79 -17.75 -15.93
N LEU A 157 -2.10 -16.45 -15.94
CA LEU A 157 -3.29 -15.89 -15.29
C LEU A 157 -4.54 -15.86 -16.19
N VAL A 158 -4.40 -16.05 -17.51
CA VAL A 158 -5.52 -16.00 -18.47
C VAL A 158 -6.63 -17.02 -18.13
N PRO A 159 -6.32 -18.27 -17.73
CA PRO A 159 -7.35 -19.23 -17.33
C PRO A 159 -8.19 -18.81 -16.12
N LEU A 160 -7.68 -17.85 -15.32
CA LEU A 160 -8.45 -17.26 -14.20
C LEU A 160 -9.35 -16.10 -14.63
N GLY A 161 -9.40 -15.74 -15.92
CA GLY A 161 -10.21 -14.66 -16.45
C GLY A 161 -9.46 -13.31 -16.54
N TYR A 162 -8.13 -13.31 -16.42
CA TYR A 162 -7.32 -12.13 -16.68
C TYR A 162 -7.32 -11.80 -18.17
N GLY A 163 -7.47 -10.52 -18.52
CA GLY A 163 -7.51 -10.05 -19.90
C GLY A 163 -7.85 -8.57 -20.01
N PRO A 164 -8.00 -8.05 -21.24
CA PRO A 164 -8.20 -6.62 -21.50
C PRO A 164 -9.43 -5.99 -20.84
N THR A 165 -10.46 -6.79 -20.56
CA THR A 165 -11.71 -6.32 -19.92
C THR A 165 -11.71 -6.43 -18.39
N THR A 166 -10.66 -7.02 -17.82
CA THR A 166 -10.52 -7.24 -16.37
C THR A 166 -9.21 -6.62 -15.88
N ILE A 167 -8.28 -7.45 -15.43
CA ILE A 167 -6.90 -7.07 -15.11
C ILE A 167 -6.01 -7.77 -16.12
N GLU A 168 -5.14 -7.05 -16.80
CA GLU A 168 -4.20 -7.68 -17.70
C GLU A 168 -3.25 -8.63 -16.98
N PRO A 169 -2.95 -9.82 -17.53
CA PRO A 169 -2.11 -10.82 -16.88
C PRO A 169 -0.67 -10.34 -16.67
N TYR A 170 -0.22 -9.44 -17.50
CA TYR A 170 1.05 -8.70 -17.39
C TYR A 170 0.92 -7.35 -18.09
N GLN A 171 1.83 -6.45 -17.85
CA GLN A 171 1.98 -5.19 -18.57
C GLN A 171 3.39 -5.11 -19.19
N THR A 172 3.61 -4.12 -20.02
CA THR A 172 4.92 -3.86 -20.61
C THR A 172 5.35 -2.43 -20.31
N VAL A 173 6.64 -2.16 -20.37
CA VAL A 173 7.16 -0.80 -20.32
C VAL A 173 6.98 -0.16 -21.70
N ASP A 174 6.26 0.94 -21.78
CA ASP A 174 6.03 1.73 -23.00
C ASP A 174 5.63 0.88 -24.24
N SER A 175 4.77 -0.13 -24.01
CA SER A 175 4.33 -1.10 -25.03
C SER A 175 5.44 -1.98 -25.60
N ASN A 176 6.66 -1.94 -25.08
CA ASN A 176 7.76 -2.77 -25.50
C ASN A 176 7.66 -4.17 -24.91
N SER A 177 7.38 -5.16 -25.75
CA SER A 177 7.18 -6.56 -25.34
C SER A 177 8.43 -7.24 -24.75
N THR A 178 9.62 -6.65 -24.88
CA THR A 178 10.87 -7.14 -24.30
C THR A 178 10.87 -6.94 -22.78
N TYR A 179 10.28 -5.84 -22.30
CA TYR A 179 10.28 -5.45 -20.89
C TYR A 179 8.92 -5.71 -20.24
N VAL A 180 8.71 -6.96 -19.80
CA VAL A 180 7.47 -7.41 -19.17
C VAL A 180 7.47 -7.05 -17.69
N ARG A 181 6.42 -6.38 -17.26
CA ARG A 181 6.13 -6.01 -15.87
C ARG A 181 5.22 -7.05 -15.25
N ILE A 182 5.63 -7.62 -14.12
CA ILE A 182 4.81 -8.57 -13.37
C ILE A 182 3.89 -7.83 -12.38
N ASN A 183 2.74 -8.41 -12.07
CA ASN A 183 1.77 -7.89 -11.09
C ASN A 183 1.54 -8.82 -9.89
N SER A 184 2.10 -10.02 -9.92
CA SER A 184 1.84 -11.05 -8.92
C SER A 184 0.32 -11.30 -8.75
N THR A 185 -0.13 -11.44 -7.52
CA THR A 185 -1.54 -11.55 -7.16
C THR A 185 -2.21 -10.18 -6.93
N LEU A 186 -1.59 -9.09 -7.35
CA LEU A 186 -2.09 -7.73 -7.18
C LEU A 186 -2.70 -7.18 -8.47
N ARG A 187 -3.30 -5.98 -8.39
CA ARG A 187 -4.02 -5.37 -9.51
C ARG A 187 -3.12 -4.84 -10.62
N GLY A 188 -1.82 -4.73 -10.36
CA GLY A 188 -0.88 -4.23 -11.34
C GLY A 188 0.54 -4.12 -10.81
N PRO A 189 1.51 -3.77 -11.69
CA PRO A 189 2.92 -3.70 -11.31
C PRO A 189 3.25 -2.61 -10.28
N ASN A 190 2.61 -1.44 -10.37
CA ASN A 190 2.85 -0.36 -9.40
C ASN A 190 2.40 -0.73 -7.98
N PRO A 191 1.20 -1.29 -7.75
CA PRO A 191 0.83 -1.91 -6.48
C PRO A 191 1.81 -2.98 -5.99
N LEU A 192 2.28 -3.86 -6.89
CA LEU A 192 3.29 -4.87 -6.53
C LEU A 192 4.59 -4.21 -6.05
N GLY A 193 5.10 -3.22 -6.77
CA GLY A 193 6.30 -2.48 -6.39
C GLY A 193 6.14 -1.81 -5.01
N ALA A 194 5.03 -1.14 -4.75
CA ALA A 194 4.73 -0.49 -3.48
C ALA A 194 4.58 -1.49 -2.32
N TYR A 195 3.91 -2.62 -2.57
CA TYR A 195 3.77 -3.72 -1.60
C TYR A 195 5.14 -4.32 -1.26
N ALA A 196 5.90 -4.71 -2.28
CA ALA A 196 7.20 -5.35 -2.13
C ALA A 196 8.23 -4.41 -1.49
N SER A 197 8.19 -3.10 -1.78
CA SER A 197 9.05 -2.10 -1.12
C SER A 197 8.76 -2.00 0.38
N THR A 198 7.49 -2.06 0.78
CA THR A 198 7.07 -2.08 2.18
C THR A 198 7.54 -3.35 2.88
N VAL A 199 7.35 -4.52 2.27
CA VAL A 199 7.79 -5.82 2.81
C VAL A 199 9.32 -5.86 2.95
N LEU A 200 10.06 -5.42 1.93
CA LEU A 200 11.52 -5.38 1.96
C LEU A 200 12.02 -4.46 3.09
N THR A 201 11.43 -3.28 3.23
CA THR A 201 11.79 -2.33 4.31
C THR A 201 11.54 -2.94 5.71
N LEU A 202 10.42 -3.66 5.88
CA LEU A 202 10.12 -4.38 7.13
C LEU A 202 11.13 -5.49 7.41
N ILE A 203 11.52 -6.28 6.42
CA ILE A 203 12.54 -7.34 6.57
C ILE A 203 13.89 -6.74 6.96
N VAL A 204 14.28 -5.64 6.31
CA VAL A 204 15.54 -4.93 6.63
C VAL A 204 15.50 -4.36 8.05
N ALA A 205 14.40 -3.74 8.46
CA ALA A 205 14.23 -3.23 9.83
C ALA A 205 14.25 -4.37 10.88
N TYR A 206 13.58 -5.49 10.59
CA TYR A 206 13.62 -6.68 11.44
C TYR A 206 15.05 -7.24 11.56
N GLY A 207 15.74 -7.41 10.44
CA GLY A 207 17.14 -7.84 10.41
C GLY A 207 18.04 -6.90 11.19
N ALA A 208 17.91 -5.59 10.96
CA ALA A 208 18.72 -4.58 11.63
C ALA A 208 18.59 -4.59 13.17
N LEU A 209 17.41 -4.95 13.70
CA LEU A 209 17.14 -4.94 15.14
C LEU A 209 17.24 -6.31 15.80
N GLN A 210 16.98 -7.40 15.07
CA GLN A 210 16.85 -8.76 15.65
C GLN A 210 17.93 -9.74 15.18
N TRP A 211 18.85 -9.35 14.27
CA TRP A 211 19.80 -10.26 13.61
C TRP A 211 20.54 -11.19 14.57
N ARG A 212 20.98 -10.65 15.71
CA ARG A 212 21.74 -11.45 16.71
C ARG A 212 20.89 -12.45 17.47
N ARG A 213 19.55 -12.28 17.49
CA ARG A 213 18.60 -13.10 18.26
C ARG A 213 17.94 -14.21 17.44
N ILE A 214 18.12 -14.21 16.11
CA ILE A 214 17.49 -15.19 15.23
C ILE A 214 18.47 -16.29 14.81
N SER A 215 17.94 -17.51 14.63
CA SER A 215 18.71 -18.68 14.21
C SER A 215 19.26 -18.52 12.79
N HIS A 216 20.31 -19.27 12.44
CA HIS A 216 20.89 -19.27 11.09
C HIS A 216 19.85 -19.57 10.01
N MET A 217 18.99 -20.57 10.21
CA MET A 217 17.93 -20.91 9.25
C MET A 217 16.97 -19.76 9.01
N ARG A 218 16.57 -19.03 10.05
CA ARG A 218 15.73 -17.84 9.90
C ARG A 218 16.44 -16.69 9.19
N ARG A 219 17.77 -16.53 9.36
CA ARG A 219 18.55 -15.54 8.61
C ARG A 219 18.54 -15.85 7.12
N TRP A 220 18.74 -17.11 6.74
CA TRP A 220 18.64 -17.52 5.33
C TRP A 220 17.25 -17.33 4.75
N ALA A 221 16.20 -17.70 5.49
CA ALA A 221 14.82 -17.49 5.06
C ALA A 221 14.50 -15.99 4.87
N LEU A 222 14.93 -15.14 5.78
CA LEU A 222 14.77 -13.68 5.66
C LEU A 222 15.60 -13.10 4.51
N GLY A 223 16.83 -13.58 4.33
CA GLY A 223 17.68 -13.18 3.19
C GLY A 223 17.07 -13.58 1.85
N GLY A 224 16.57 -14.80 1.75
CA GLY A 224 15.84 -15.28 0.57
C GLY A 224 14.58 -14.45 0.29
N MET A 225 13.77 -14.19 1.31
CA MET A 225 12.57 -13.36 1.18
C MET A 225 12.90 -11.91 0.79
N ALA A 226 13.99 -11.35 1.34
CA ALA A 226 14.45 -10.01 0.97
C ALA A 226 14.91 -9.97 -0.49
N LEU A 227 15.63 -10.99 -0.95
CA LEU A 227 16.04 -11.09 -2.36
C LEU A 227 14.83 -11.18 -3.28
N LEU A 228 13.87 -12.05 -2.97
CA LEU A 228 12.64 -12.19 -3.77
C LEU A 228 11.82 -10.89 -3.77
N ALA A 229 11.72 -10.19 -2.64
CA ALA A 229 11.06 -8.89 -2.56
C ALA A 229 11.79 -7.82 -3.40
N ALA A 230 13.12 -7.81 -3.38
CA ALA A 230 13.91 -6.91 -4.21
C ALA A 230 13.73 -7.21 -5.71
N LEU A 231 13.68 -8.49 -6.10
CA LEU A 231 13.36 -8.91 -7.46
C LEU A 231 11.94 -8.50 -7.88
N ALA A 232 10.96 -8.61 -6.97
CA ALA A 232 9.59 -8.17 -7.23
C ALA A 232 9.52 -6.64 -7.44
N VAL A 233 10.24 -5.85 -6.63
CA VAL A 233 10.37 -4.40 -6.86
C VAL A 233 10.99 -4.12 -8.22
N TRP A 234 12.09 -4.79 -8.56
CA TRP A 234 12.78 -4.60 -9.84
C TRP A 234 11.86 -4.93 -11.03
N GLN A 235 11.29 -6.12 -11.04
CA GLN A 235 10.44 -6.61 -12.14
C GLN A 235 9.06 -5.95 -12.22
N SER A 236 8.70 -5.17 -11.21
CA SER A 236 7.55 -4.27 -11.32
C SER A 236 7.83 -3.10 -12.27
N TYR A 237 9.10 -2.80 -12.58
CA TYR A 237 9.55 -1.62 -13.31
C TYR A 237 8.91 -0.32 -12.79
N SER A 238 8.65 -0.24 -11.49
CA SER A 238 8.06 0.93 -10.85
C SER A 238 9.17 1.83 -10.28
N ARG A 239 9.49 2.92 -10.97
CA ARG A 239 10.51 3.89 -10.52
C ARG A 239 10.20 4.45 -9.13
N SER A 240 8.93 4.74 -8.84
CA SER A 240 8.50 5.21 -7.53
C SER A 240 8.69 4.17 -6.42
N ALA A 241 8.55 2.88 -6.73
CA ALA A 241 8.82 1.80 -5.78
C ALA A 241 10.32 1.63 -5.49
N LEU A 242 11.18 1.79 -6.50
CA LEU A 242 12.64 1.83 -6.30
C LEU A 242 13.05 2.99 -5.39
N LEU A 243 12.48 4.18 -5.62
CA LEU A 243 12.70 5.33 -4.76
C LEU A 243 12.21 5.09 -3.32
N ALA A 244 11.04 4.44 -3.16
CA ALA A 244 10.52 4.08 -1.84
C ALA A 244 11.44 3.10 -1.09
N VAL A 245 12.02 2.11 -1.78
CA VAL A 245 13.03 1.22 -1.20
C VAL A 245 14.27 2.01 -0.78
N ALA A 246 14.78 2.88 -1.67
CA ALA A 246 15.96 3.68 -1.37
C ALA A 246 15.75 4.56 -0.11
N VAL A 247 14.58 5.22 -0.02
CA VAL A 247 14.22 6.04 1.13
C VAL A 247 13.99 5.17 2.38
N GLY A 248 13.15 4.14 2.31
CA GLY A 248 12.80 3.31 3.46
C GLY A 248 14.01 2.55 4.02
N VAL A 249 14.75 1.85 3.16
CA VAL A 249 15.98 1.13 3.57
C VAL A 249 17.07 2.13 3.99
N GLY A 250 17.17 3.27 3.30
CA GLY A 250 18.10 4.34 3.66
C GLY A 250 17.85 4.88 5.08
N ILE A 251 16.59 5.13 5.45
CA ILE A 251 16.21 5.53 6.82
C ILE A 251 16.68 4.49 7.84
N VAL A 252 16.36 3.20 7.59
CA VAL A 252 16.80 2.12 8.50
C VAL A 252 18.33 2.10 8.63
N ALA A 253 19.02 2.21 7.52
CA ALA A 253 20.46 2.20 7.45
C ALA A 253 21.08 3.40 8.20
N ILE A 254 20.63 4.62 7.95
CA ILE A 254 21.13 5.85 8.57
C ILE A 254 20.92 5.82 10.09
N VAL A 255 19.69 5.52 10.55
CA VAL A 255 19.37 5.49 11.98
C VAL A 255 20.20 4.43 12.72
N ARG A 256 20.44 3.26 12.09
CA ARG A 256 21.28 2.22 12.67
C ARG A 256 22.76 2.58 12.67
N SER A 257 23.25 3.29 11.64
CA SER A 257 24.65 3.72 11.58
C SER A 257 25.02 4.69 12.70
N TRP A 258 24.08 5.50 13.17
CA TRP A 258 24.29 6.44 14.28
C TRP A 258 24.44 5.74 15.64
N GLN A 259 23.96 4.49 15.77
CA GLN A 259 23.97 3.76 17.04
C GLN A 259 25.27 3.03 17.34
N SER A 260 26.09 2.70 16.35
CA SER A 260 27.41 2.07 16.55
C SER A 260 28.31 2.18 15.32
N GLN A 261 29.65 2.24 15.55
CA GLN A 261 30.63 2.22 14.46
C GLN A 261 30.59 0.92 13.64
N ALA A 262 30.32 -0.22 14.28
CA ALA A 262 30.17 -1.49 13.59
C ALA A 262 28.97 -1.48 12.64
N SER A 263 27.85 -0.92 13.09
CA SER A 263 26.66 -0.75 12.23
C SER A 263 26.94 0.20 11.06
N ARG A 264 27.69 1.29 11.29
CA ARG A 264 28.08 2.22 10.24
C ARG A 264 28.89 1.54 9.12
N ARG A 265 29.84 0.66 9.48
CA ARG A 265 30.59 -0.12 8.49
C ARG A 265 29.71 -1.03 7.67
N VAL A 266 28.80 -1.77 8.32
CA VAL A 266 27.84 -2.67 7.63
C VAL A 266 26.95 -1.89 6.68
N VAL A 267 26.47 -0.72 7.07
CA VAL A 267 25.64 0.16 6.21
C VAL A 267 26.45 0.67 5.02
N LEU A 268 27.69 1.14 5.23
CA LEU A 268 28.54 1.61 4.13
C LEU A 268 28.89 0.49 3.15
N TRP A 269 29.22 -0.71 3.65
CA TRP A 269 29.45 -1.88 2.79
C TRP A 269 28.17 -2.32 2.07
N GLY A 270 27.02 -2.30 2.76
CA GLY A 270 25.72 -2.62 2.15
C GLY A 270 25.33 -1.60 1.07
N ALA A 271 25.50 -0.32 1.33
CA ALA A 271 25.25 0.73 0.35
C ALA A 271 26.21 0.60 -0.86
N GLY A 272 27.50 0.34 -0.59
CA GLY A 272 28.48 0.09 -1.65
C GLY A 272 28.13 -1.15 -2.50
N ALA A 273 27.66 -2.24 -1.86
CA ALA A 273 27.22 -3.43 -2.57
C ALA A 273 25.97 -3.16 -3.44
N VAL A 274 24.97 -2.43 -2.92
CA VAL A 274 23.78 -2.05 -3.69
C VAL A 274 24.14 -1.18 -4.88
N LEU A 275 24.99 -0.16 -4.68
CA LEU A 275 25.48 0.69 -5.77
C LEU A 275 26.29 -0.11 -6.79
N GLY A 276 27.20 -0.99 -6.32
CA GLY A 276 27.99 -1.86 -7.18
C GLY A 276 27.12 -2.82 -8.01
N CYS A 277 26.12 -3.46 -7.37
CA CYS A 277 25.12 -4.28 -8.08
C CYS A 277 24.32 -3.46 -9.09
N GLY A 278 23.91 -2.25 -8.73
CA GLY A 278 23.21 -1.35 -9.66
C GLY A 278 24.04 -1.00 -10.88
N VAL A 279 25.32 -0.68 -10.68
CA VAL A 279 26.27 -0.42 -11.79
C VAL A 279 26.46 -1.68 -12.65
N ILE A 280 26.64 -2.86 -12.03
CA ILE A 280 26.82 -4.12 -12.76
C ILE A 280 25.57 -4.43 -13.58
N VAL A 281 24.38 -4.36 -12.98
CA VAL A 281 23.10 -4.63 -13.67
C VAL A 281 22.88 -3.61 -14.79
N GLY A 282 23.14 -2.35 -14.55
CA GLY A 282 23.07 -1.29 -15.55
C GLY A 282 24.05 -1.49 -16.71
N SER A 283 25.30 -1.90 -16.41
CA SER A 283 26.30 -2.18 -17.43
C SER A 283 25.99 -3.42 -18.27
N ILE A 284 25.49 -4.49 -17.62
CA ILE A 284 25.04 -5.70 -18.33
C ILE A 284 23.80 -5.36 -19.18
N GLY A 285 22.83 -4.65 -18.64
CA GLY A 285 21.65 -4.21 -19.36
C GLY A 285 22.00 -3.38 -20.59
N TYR A 286 22.90 -2.39 -20.43
CA TYR A 286 23.38 -1.57 -21.55
C TYR A 286 24.18 -2.38 -22.59
N ALA A 287 24.94 -3.39 -22.16
CA ALA A 287 25.67 -4.26 -23.07
C ALA A 287 24.74 -5.18 -23.87
N MET A 288 23.59 -5.57 -23.30
CA MET A 288 22.58 -6.40 -23.94
C MET A 288 21.62 -5.59 -24.82
N ASP A 289 21.29 -4.39 -24.41
CA ASP A 289 20.44 -3.42 -25.12
C ASP A 289 20.97 -2.00 -24.91
N PRO A 290 21.54 -1.34 -25.92
CA PRO A 290 22.01 0.04 -25.84
C PRO A 290 20.96 1.04 -25.39
N HIS A 291 19.67 0.73 -25.61
CA HIS A 291 18.53 1.55 -25.16
C HIS A 291 17.98 1.12 -23.80
N PHE A 292 18.65 0.21 -23.06
CA PHE A 292 18.19 -0.28 -21.75
C PHE A 292 17.89 0.84 -20.76
N ILE A 293 18.75 1.86 -20.70
CA ILE A 293 18.56 3.01 -19.80
C ILE A 293 17.34 3.81 -20.22
N ASP A 294 17.20 4.07 -21.52
CA ASP A 294 16.07 4.83 -22.05
C ASP A 294 14.75 4.06 -21.86
N ASN A 295 14.75 2.75 -22.14
CA ASN A 295 13.55 1.91 -22.09
C ASN A 295 13.14 1.58 -20.65
N VAL A 296 14.10 1.25 -19.76
CA VAL A 296 13.81 0.67 -18.44
C VAL A 296 13.84 1.72 -17.33
N ILE A 297 14.79 2.66 -17.39
CA ILE A 297 14.97 3.65 -16.33
C ILE A 297 14.24 4.95 -16.67
N LEU A 298 14.37 5.45 -17.90
CA LEU A 298 13.77 6.71 -18.30
C LEU A 298 12.34 6.54 -18.84
N HIS A 299 11.93 5.32 -19.22
CA HIS A 299 10.63 5.04 -19.85
C HIS A 299 10.39 5.98 -21.05
N ASN A 300 11.38 6.07 -21.91
CA ASN A 300 11.39 6.93 -23.08
C ASN A 300 11.94 6.12 -24.26
N ASP A 301 11.13 5.13 -24.74
CA ASP A 301 11.52 4.29 -25.86
C ASP A 301 11.32 5.09 -27.17
N PRO A 302 12.39 5.45 -27.88
CA PRO A 302 12.27 6.22 -29.12
C PRO A 302 11.70 5.40 -30.29
N THR A 303 11.64 4.06 -30.16
CA THR A 303 11.30 3.15 -31.26
C THR A 303 9.91 2.53 -31.15
N HIS A 304 9.40 2.34 -29.94
CA HIS A 304 8.13 1.66 -29.66
C HIS A 304 7.17 2.48 -28.80
N GLY A 305 7.61 3.61 -28.25
CA GLY A 305 6.81 4.44 -27.37
C GLY A 305 5.71 5.21 -28.11
N PRO A 306 4.59 5.53 -27.45
CA PRO A 306 3.62 6.46 -28.00
C PRO A 306 4.28 7.82 -28.24
N ALA A 307 3.74 8.63 -29.15
CA ALA A 307 4.24 9.97 -29.49
C ALA A 307 4.33 10.93 -28.27
N GLN A 308 3.66 10.58 -27.16
CA GLN A 308 3.77 11.23 -25.85
C GLN A 308 4.42 10.27 -24.87
N THR A 309 5.49 10.72 -24.22
CA THR A 309 6.19 9.93 -23.20
C THR A 309 5.35 9.86 -21.93
N SER A 310 5.44 8.74 -21.18
CA SER A 310 4.80 8.57 -19.87
C SER A 310 5.09 9.74 -18.91
N ASP A 311 6.22 10.40 -19.04
CA ASP A 311 6.61 11.52 -18.19
C ASP A 311 5.92 12.83 -18.59
N SER A 312 5.69 13.08 -19.91
CA SER A 312 4.93 14.25 -20.37
C SER A 312 3.47 14.19 -19.91
N ASP A 313 2.86 13.00 -19.95
CA ASP A 313 1.49 12.80 -19.48
C ASP A 313 1.36 13.01 -17.98
N ARG A 314 2.37 12.59 -17.20
CA ARG A 314 2.43 12.83 -15.75
C ARG A 314 2.59 14.31 -15.41
N ILE A 315 3.47 15.02 -16.10
CA ILE A 315 3.65 16.47 -15.88
C ILE A 315 2.36 17.20 -16.21
N THR A 316 1.72 16.85 -17.32
CA THR A 316 0.43 17.44 -17.73
C THR A 316 -0.67 17.14 -16.71
N SER A 317 -0.77 15.89 -16.25
CA SER A 317 -1.70 15.47 -15.19
C SER A 317 -1.43 16.21 -13.87
N LEU A 318 -0.17 16.39 -13.48
CA LEU A 318 0.23 17.12 -12.28
C LEU A 318 -0.16 18.60 -12.36
N GLN A 319 0.13 19.27 -13.48
CA GLN A 319 -0.22 20.67 -13.72
C GLN A 319 -1.73 20.87 -13.72
N ALA A 320 -2.46 20.02 -14.43
CA ALA A 320 -3.92 20.05 -14.46
C ALA A 320 -4.52 19.77 -13.07
N GLY A 321 -3.97 18.81 -12.32
CA GLY A 321 -4.38 18.51 -10.96
C GLY A 321 -4.15 19.65 -9.98
N LEU A 322 -2.99 20.32 -10.07
CA LEU A 322 -2.68 21.51 -9.25
C LEU A 322 -3.62 22.66 -9.57
N THR A 323 -3.85 22.95 -10.85
CA THR A 323 -4.76 24.01 -11.30
C THR A 323 -6.17 23.78 -10.75
N ARG A 324 -6.69 22.55 -10.86
CA ARG A 324 -8.01 22.19 -10.32
C ARG A 324 -8.06 22.36 -8.80
N ALA A 325 -7.04 21.87 -8.08
CA ALA A 325 -7.00 21.98 -6.63
C ALA A 325 -6.96 23.45 -6.14
N LEU A 326 -6.31 24.35 -6.90
CA LEU A 326 -6.30 25.78 -6.61
C LEU A 326 -7.65 26.47 -6.91
N GLN A 327 -8.32 26.04 -7.97
CA GLN A 327 -9.61 26.60 -8.37
C GLN A 327 -10.79 26.09 -7.55
N GLN A 328 -10.64 24.91 -6.91
CA GLN A 328 -11.69 24.20 -6.19
C GLN A 328 -11.27 23.87 -4.74
N PRO A 329 -11.18 24.88 -3.86
CA PRO A 329 -10.64 24.71 -2.51
C PRO A 329 -11.44 23.75 -1.62
N LEU A 330 -12.73 23.53 -1.89
CA LEU A 330 -13.58 22.55 -1.21
C LEU A 330 -13.58 21.17 -1.88
N GLY A 331 -12.92 21.05 -3.06
CA GLY A 331 -12.94 19.85 -3.89
C GLY A 331 -14.13 19.82 -4.84
N THR A 332 -14.22 18.73 -5.60
CA THR A 332 -15.29 18.45 -6.60
C THR A 332 -16.29 17.40 -6.12
N GLY A 333 -16.15 16.96 -4.90
CA GLY A 333 -17.02 15.96 -4.27
C GLY A 333 -16.40 14.57 -4.22
N VAL A 334 -16.80 13.82 -3.22
CA VAL A 334 -16.34 12.45 -2.96
C VAL A 334 -16.72 11.54 -4.14
N GLY A 335 -15.77 10.76 -4.64
CA GLY A 335 -15.96 9.84 -5.76
C GLY A 335 -15.92 10.54 -7.14
N SER A 336 -15.44 11.78 -7.22
CA SER A 336 -15.30 12.53 -8.48
C SER A 336 -14.08 12.13 -9.30
N THR A 337 -13.19 11.29 -8.76
CA THR A 337 -11.97 10.83 -9.44
C THR A 337 -11.72 9.32 -9.28
N GLY A 338 -10.75 8.79 -9.99
CA GLY A 338 -10.38 7.38 -9.97
C GLY A 338 -11.50 6.46 -10.48
N SER A 339 -11.54 5.24 -9.94
CA SER A 339 -12.54 4.24 -10.34
C SER A 339 -13.98 4.57 -9.90
N ALA A 340 -14.15 5.40 -8.89
CA ALA A 340 -15.46 5.85 -8.43
C ALA A 340 -16.16 6.76 -9.46
N SER A 341 -15.39 7.62 -10.15
CA SER A 341 -15.94 8.54 -11.15
C SER A 341 -16.58 7.81 -12.35
N LEU A 342 -16.14 6.60 -12.67
CA LEU A 342 -16.76 5.77 -13.71
C LEU A 342 -18.21 5.39 -13.39
N LEU A 343 -18.57 5.32 -12.11
CA LEU A 343 -19.93 5.04 -11.66
C LEU A 343 -20.83 6.28 -11.61
N GLY A 344 -20.25 7.46 -11.87
CA GLY A 344 -20.94 8.73 -11.95
C GLY A 344 -21.28 9.09 -13.39
N ASN A 345 -20.44 9.92 -14.01
CA ASN A 345 -20.66 10.48 -15.35
C ASN A 345 -20.09 9.61 -16.49
N GLY A 346 -19.61 8.41 -16.18
CA GLY A 346 -19.00 7.49 -17.15
C GLY A 346 -17.62 7.94 -17.66
N GLN A 347 -17.08 9.04 -17.16
CA GLN A 347 -15.75 9.53 -17.51
C GLN A 347 -14.78 9.27 -16.35
N SER A 348 -13.65 8.62 -16.66
CA SER A 348 -12.59 8.42 -15.69
C SER A 348 -11.70 9.67 -15.64
N LEU A 349 -11.63 10.30 -14.46
CA LEU A 349 -10.62 11.30 -14.18
C LEU A 349 -9.49 10.64 -13.39
N ILE A 350 -8.32 10.50 -14.02
CA ILE A 350 -7.15 9.92 -13.40
C ILE A 350 -6.24 11.05 -12.92
N ILE A 351 -5.90 11.04 -11.62
CA ILE A 351 -4.93 11.96 -11.01
C ILE A 351 -3.78 11.13 -10.47
N GLU A 352 -2.62 11.24 -11.10
CA GLU A 352 -1.41 10.46 -10.77
C GLU A 352 -0.60 11.05 -9.60
N ASN A 353 -1.27 11.62 -8.61
CA ASN A 353 -0.66 12.12 -7.38
C ASN A 353 -1.69 11.98 -6.26
N HIS A 354 -1.33 11.25 -5.20
CA HIS A 354 -2.28 10.97 -4.12
C HIS A 354 -2.76 12.21 -3.38
N TYR A 355 -1.90 13.17 -3.19
CA TYR A 355 -2.23 14.41 -2.47
C TYR A 355 -3.17 15.29 -3.30
N LEU A 356 -2.92 15.40 -4.60
CA LEU A 356 -3.82 16.09 -5.52
C LEU A 356 -5.14 15.34 -5.74
N PHE A 357 -5.11 14.00 -5.70
CA PHE A 357 -6.32 13.18 -5.71
C PHE A 357 -7.23 13.56 -4.54
N VAL A 358 -6.69 13.57 -3.32
CA VAL A 358 -7.44 13.91 -2.11
C VAL A 358 -7.87 15.39 -2.12
N ALA A 359 -6.98 16.30 -2.52
CA ALA A 359 -7.33 17.73 -2.63
C ALA A 359 -8.43 17.98 -3.68
N HIS A 360 -8.45 17.19 -4.77
CA HIS A 360 -9.49 17.28 -5.78
C HIS A 360 -10.84 16.80 -5.27
N GLU A 361 -10.90 15.68 -4.53
CA GLU A 361 -12.17 15.13 -4.03
C GLU A 361 -12.75 15.93 -2.86
N ILE A 362 -11.92 16.21 -1.85
CA ILE A 362 -12.37 16.77 -0.57
C ILE A 362 -11.66 18.05 -0.15
N GLY A 363 -11.00 18.70 -1.10
CA GLY A 363 -10.39 20.02 -0.91
C GLY A 363 -9.17 20.05 -0.01
N TRP A 364 -8.67 21.26 0.26
CA TRP A 364 -7.47 21.49 1.05
C TRP A 364 -7.60 21.05 2.50
N ILE A 365 -8.79 21.19 3.10
CA ILE A 365 -9.04 20.77 4.50
C ILE A 365 -8.90 19.25 4.59
N GLY A 366 -9.48 18.51 3.63
CA GLY A 366 -9.34 17.06 3.57
C GLY A 366 -7.90 16.61 3.42
N LEU A 367 -7.15 17.27 2.53
CA LEU A 367 -5.71 17.02 2.37
C LEU A 367 -4.94 17.27 3.68
N LEU A 368 -5.16 18.40 4.34
CA LEU A 368 -4.50 18.72 5.61
C LEU A 368 -4.82 17.68 6.70
N LEU A 369 -6.07 17.23 6.79
CA LEU A 369 -6.48 16.18 7.72
C LEU A 369 -5.79 14.84 7.44
N LEU A 370 -5.67 14.43 6.15
CA LEU A 370 -4.92 13.22 5.78
C LEU A 370 -3.45 13.34 6.14
N VAL A 371 -2.82 14.47 5.82
CA VAL A 371 -1.41 14.72 6.15
C VAL A 371 -1.19 14.73 7.67
N ALA A 372 -2.07 15.38 8.43
CA ALA A 372 -2.01 15.40 9.89
C ALA A 372 -2.17 14.00 10.49
N LEU A 373 -3.14 13.23 9.99
CA LEU A 373 -3.39 11.86 10.44
C LEU A 373 -2.19 10.94 10.14
N THR A 374 -1.69 10.96 8.90
CA THR A 374 -0.53 10.15 8.49
C THR A 374 0.71 10.56 9.29
N THR A 375 0.96 11.85 9.44
CA THR A 375 2.08 12.37 10.26
C THR A 375 1.93 11.95 11.72
N GLY A 376 0.74 12.05 12.30
CA GLY A 376 0.48 11.61 13.67
C GLY A 376 0.80 10.12 13.90
N ILE A 377 0.45 9.26 12.94
CA ILE A 377 0.81 7.84 12.97
C ILE A 377 2.34 7.66 12.85
N LEU A 378 2.98 8.33 11.89
CA LEU A 378 4.43 8.26 11.70
C LEU A 378 5.19 8.72 12.94
N VAL A 379 4.75 9.80 13.59
CA VAL A 379 5.35 10.27 14.85
C VAL A 379 5.21 9.22 15.96
N LYS A 380 4.04 8.59 16.13
CA LYS A 380 3.87 7.50 17.12
C LYS A 380 4.78 6.30 16.79
N LEU A 381 4.91 5.92 15.53
CA LEU A 381 5.82 4.85 15.09
C LEU A 381 7.29 5.22 15.36
N TRP A 382 7.70 6.45 15.10
CA TRP A 382 9.05 6.94 15.38
C TRP A 382 9.41 6.89 16.85
N HIS A 383 8.51 7.26 17.74
CA HIS A 383 8.74 7.15 19.19
C HIS A 383 8.95 5.70 19.64
N ARG A 384 8.41 4.72 18.89
CA ARG A 384 8.55 3.28 19.15
C ARG A 384 9.59 2.59 18.25
N ARG A 385 10.51 3.32 17.64
CA ARG A 385 11.50 2.80 16.68
C ARG A 385 12.50 1.77 17.22
N SER A 386 12.55 1.57 18.53
CA SER A 386 13.29 0.45 19.14
C SER A 386 12.63 -0.91 18.87
N TYR A 387 11.34 -0.92 18.56
CA TYR A 387 10.59 -2.09 18.16
C TYR A 387 10.60 -2.22 16.62
N TRP A 388 11.01 -3.39 16.12
CA TRP A 388 11.26 -3.60 14.70
C TRP A 388 10.05 -3.31 13.80
N LEU A 389 8.82 -3.70 14.23
CA LEU A 389 7.62 -3.49 13.44
C LEU A 389 7.30 -2.00 13.34
N ALA A 390 7.44 -1.25 14.45
CA ALA A 390 7.21 0.19 14.43
C ALA A 390 8.24 0.91 13.56
N PHE A 391 9.51 0.51 13.65
CA PHE A 391 10.57 1.10 12.84
C PHE A 391 10.41 0.78 11.34
N GLY A 392 10.10 -0.49 11.01
CA GLY A 392 9.84 -0.88 9.63
C GLY A 392 8.59 -0.24 9.05
N SER A 393 7.50 -0.14 9.84
CA SER A 393 6.27 0.54 9.42
C SER A 393 6.47 2.05 9.25
N PHE A 394 7.29 2.69 10.10
CA PHE A 394 7.69 4.08 9.94
C PHE A 394 8.44 4.29 8.62
N ALA A 395 9.53 3.54 8.41
CA ALA A 395 10.37 3.69 7.24
C ALA A 395 9.63 3.33 5.93
N GLY A 396 8.83 2.26 5.93
CA GLY A 396 7.96 1.90 4.83
C GLY A 396 6.85 2.92 4.57
N GLY A 397 6.29 3.51 5.63
CA GLY A 397 5.31 4.59 5.53
C GLY A 397 5.87 5.85 4.86
N ILE A 398 7.09 6.27 5.23
CA ILE A 398 7.78 7.36 4.52
C ILE A 398 7.99 6.97 3.04
N GLY A 399 8.39 5.73 2.74
CA GLY A 399 8.49 5.24 1.36
C GLY A 399 7.17 5.35 0.60
N LEU A 400 6.05 4.96 1.21
CA LEU A 400 4.71 5.08 0.59
C LEU A 400 4.27 6.53 0.42
N THR A 401 4.58 7.44 1.36
CA THR A 401 4.30 8.88 1.17
C THR A 401 5.08 9.46 0.00
N VAL A 402 6.29 8.97 -0.25
CA VAL A 402 7.08 9.34 -1.44
C VAL A 402 6.44 8.78 -2.72
N ILE A 403 5.98 7.51 -2.73
CA ILE A 403 5.21 6.98 -3.87
C ILE A 403 3.97 7.84 -4.13
N GLY A 404 3.32 8.33 -3.08
CA GLY A 404 2.14 9.20 -3.16
C GLY A 404 2.33 10.48 -3.98
N LEU A 405 3.58 10.95 -4.15
CA LEU A 405 3.90 12.09 -5.02
C LEU A 405 3.76 11.76 -6.52
N PHE A 406 3.80 10.47 -6.87
CA PHE A 406 3.81 9.99 -8.25
C PHE A 406 2.61 9.13 -8.62
N LEU A 407 1.92 8.55 -7.63
CA LEU A 407 0.79 7.63 -7.82
C LEU A 407 -0.21 7.77 -6.68
N PRO A 408 -1.51 7.54 -6.89
CA PRO A 408 -2.51 7.56 -5.83
C PRO A 408 -2.41 6.27 -4.98
N VAL A 409 -1.30 6.09 -4.27
CA VAL A 409 -0.87 4.84 -3.63
C VAL A 409 -1.86 4.30 -2.60
N PHE A 410 -2.56 5.17 -1.85
CA PHE A 410 -3.54 4.74 -0.85
C PHE A 410 -4.94 4.46 -1.44
N VAL A 411 -5.15 4.74 -2.72
CA VAL A 411 -6.33 4.27 -3.45
C VAL A 411 -6.25 2.76 -3.72
N ASP A 412 -5.04 2.20 -3.86
CA ASP A 412 -4.87 0.75 -3.92
C ASP A 412 -5.16 0.11 -2.56
N ASP A 413 -6.14 -0.77 -2.55
CA ASP A 413 -6.65 -1.40 -1.33
C ASP A 413 -5.63 -2.30 -0.66
N THR A 414 -4.87 -3.07 -1.43
CA THR A 414 -3.90 -4.02 -0.88
C THR A 414 -2.74 -3.29 -0.20
N VAL A 415 -2.20 -2.26 -0.84
CA VAL A 415 -1.07 -1.48 -0.31
C VAL A 415 -1.50 -0.63 0.89
N SER A 416 -2.62 0.09 0.76
CA SER A 416 -3.10 0.97 1.83
C SER A 416 -3.49 0.18 3.08
N MET A 417 -4.30 -0.86 2.93
CA MET A 417 -4.75 -1.67 4.07
C MET A 417 -3.60 -2.46 4.70
N LEU A 418 -2.59 -2.91 3.92
CA LEU A 418 -1.37 -3.50 4.46
C LEU A 418 -0.66 -2.53 5.41
N TRP A 419 -0.33 -1.33 4.93
CA TRP A 419 0.45 -0.39 5.73
C TRP A 419 -0.31 0.13 6.95
N TRP A 420 -1.59 0.49 6.79
CA TRP A 420 -2.42 0.97 7.90
C TRP A 420 -2.64 -0.11 8.96
N GLY A 421 -2.80 -1.38 8.53
CA GLY A 421 -2.87 -2.53 9.44
C GLY A 421 -1.57 -2.76 10.19
N LEU A 422 -0.42 -2.73 9.51
CA LEU A 422 0.90 -2.84 10.14
C LEU A 422 1.18 -1.70 11.12
N ALA A 423 0.86 -0.46 10.75
CA ALA A 423 1.01 0.71 11.59
C ALA A 423 0.15 0.58 12.86
N ALA A 424 -1.13 0.20 12.72
CA ALA A 424 -2.02 -0.04 13.83
C ALA A 424 -1.48 -1.10 14.80
N LEU A 425 -1.00 -2.24 14.27
CA LEU A 425 -0.38 -3.30 15.07
C LEU A 425 0.91 -2.84 15.75
N ALA A 426 1.66 -1.93 15.13
CA ALA A 426 2.93 -1.44 15.66
C ALA A 426 2.75 -0.42 16.79
N ILE A 427 1.72 0.43 16.71
CA ILE A 427 1.47 1.44 17.74
C ILE A 427 0.76 0.90 18.98
N THR A 428 0.20 -0.33 18.93
CA THR A 428 -0.49 -0.98 20.06
C THR A 428 0.45 -1.71 21.03
N GLU A 429 1.73 -1.91 20.70
CA GLU A 429 2.64 -2.57 21.62
C GLU A 429 3.05 -1.63 22.73
N ASP A 430 2.64 -1.93 23.96
CA ASP A 430 3.19 -1.34 25.15
C ASP A 430 4.62 -1.85 25.28
N GLY A 431 5.56 -0.90 25.35
CA GLY A 431 6.99 -1.22 25.34
C GLY A 431 7.33 -2.29 26.38
N LEU A 432 7.83 -3.41 25.92
CA LEU A 432 8.60 -4.38 26.74
C LEU A 432 10.04 -3.90 26.87
#